data_9fb075a1be7b9e77ae2a725365ff6483
#
_entry.id   9fb075a1be7b9e77ae2a725365ff6483
#
_cell.length_a   1.000
_cell.length_b   1.000
_cell.length_c   1.000
_cell.angle_alpha   90.00
_cell.angle_beta   90.00
_cell.angle_gamma   90.00
#
_symmetry.space_group_name_H-M   'P 1'
#
loop_
_entity.id
_entity.type
_entity.pdbx_description
1 polymer ?
#
loop_
_entity_poly.entity_id
_entity_poly.type
_entity_poly.pdbx_seq_one_letter_code
_entity_poly.pdbx_strand_id
1 'polypeptide(L)'
;MRQALHFGAGNIGRGFIAPILQENNYEVVFVDVNEELIEQINTLKGYKINSISLSNNIEVFVENIRGILLKDKSILNEAIASADLITTSVGPKFVKGIFKTISDVKTDKSQSFIAFENMYRASTINSDVNSHRQLTLIDAVVDKIVPPQKSQLLEVIVENFGSIILDEKSQTRPLDKSKIVAYKNYDNEFYKKLWLLNGLHLKL
;
A
#
# COMPACT_ATOMS: atom_id res chain seq x y z
N MET A 1 2.41 -16.02 -11.16
CA MET A 1 2.89 -14.67 -10.77
C MET A 1 2.54 -14.48 -9.31
N ARG A 2 3.36 -13.78 -8.51
CA ARG A 2 3.00 -13.45 -7.12
C ARG A 2 1.90 -12.39 -7.13
N GLN A 3 0.99 -12.47 -6.16
CA GLN A 3 -0.15 -11.55 -6.06
C GLN A 3 -0.01 -10.65 -4.83
N ALA A 4 -0.18 -9.34 -5.03
CA ALA A 4 -0.34 -8.37 -3.96
C ALA A 4 -1.80 -7.90 -3.91
N LEU A 5 -2.43 -8.07 -2.75
CA LEU A 5 -3.76 -7.54 -2.47
C LEU A 5 -3.61 -6.21 -1.74
N HIS A 6 -4.00 -5.11 -2.38
CA HIS A 6 -3.87 -3.77 -1.83
C HIS A 6 -5.23 -3.16 -1.48
N PHE A 7 -5.45 -2.92 -0.19
CA PHE A 7 -6.64 -2.22 0.30
C PHE A 7 -6.45 -0.71 0.21
N GLY A 8 -7.34 -0.05 -0.52
CA GLY A 8 -7.33 1.39 -0.79
C GLY A 8 -6.81 1.71 -2.20
N ALA A 9 -7.70 1.76 -3.18
CA ALA A 9 -7.38 2.22 -4.54
C ALA A 9 -7.34 3.75 -4.67
N GLY A 10 -7.10 4.46 -3.55
CA GLY A 10 -6.95 5.91 -3.52
C GLY A 10 -5.68 6.41 -4.22
N ASN A 11 -5.38 7.69 -4.07
CA ASN A 11 -4.26 8.32 -4.77
C ASN A 11 -2.89 7.75 -4.35
N ILE A 12 -2.69 7.41 -3.07
CA ILE A 12 -1.47 6.77 -2.59
C ILE A 12 -1.37 5.35 -3.13
N GLY A 13 -2.44 4.56 -3.04
CA GLY A 13 -2.48 3.19 -3.55
C GLY A 13 -2.14 3.11 -5.03
N ARG A 14 -2.85 3.90 -5.86
CA ARG A 14 -2.61 3.93 -7.31
C ARG A 14 -1.30 4.62 -7.69
N GLY A 15 -1.03 5.80 -7.11
CA GLY A 15 0.06 6.67 -7.55
C GLY A 15 1.43 6.30 -7.01
N PHE A 16 1.51 5.53 -5.92
CA PHE A 16 2.77 5.23 -5.27
C PHE A 16 2.98 3.75 -4.96
N ILE A 17 2.00 3.09 -4.35
CA ILE A 17 2.19 1.70 -3.91
C ILE A 17 2.13 0.71 -5.08
N ALA A 18 1.17 0.85 -5.99
CA ALA A 18 1.02 -0.09 -7.10
C ALA A 18 2.27 -0.18 -8.02
N PRO A 19 2.93 0.92 -8.42
CA PRO A 19 4.18 0.83 -9.18
C PRO A 19 5.26 0.04 -8.44
N ILE A 20 5.42 0.27 -7.13
CA ILE A 20 6.40 -0.44 -6.30
C ILE A 20 6.10 -1.94 -6.24
N LEU A 21 4.82 -2.31 -6.10
CA LEU A 21 4.41 -3.70 -6.13
C LEU A 21 4.76 -4.35 -7.48
N GLN A 22 4.52 -3.67 -8.60
CA GLN A 22 4.86 -4.17 -9.93
C GLN A 22 6.37 -4.28 -10.18
N GLU A 23 7.18 -3.31 -9.70
CA GLU A 23 8.64 -3.40 -9.70
C GLU A 23 9.13 -4.68 -8.99
N ASN A 24 8.39 -5.14 -7.99
CA ASN A 24 8.68 -6.37 -7.25
C ASN A 24 8.00 -7.62 -7.83
N ASN A 25 7.50 -7.55 -9.07
CA ASN A 25 6.86 -8.63 -9.84
C ASN A 25 5.58 -9.18 -9.19
N TYR A 26 4.78 -8.29 -8.60
CA TYR A 26 3.43 -8.64 -8.15
C TYR A 26 2.39 -8.23 -9.19
N GLU A 27 1.40 -9.08 -9.39
CA GLU A 27 0.09 -8.70 -9.92
C GLU A 27 -0.64 -7.93 -8.83
N VAL A 28 -1.18 -6.75 -9.16
CA VAL A 28 -1.84 -5.89 -8.18
C VAL A 28 -3.36 -6.07 -8.24
N VAL A 29 -3.92 -6.47 -7.11
CA VAL A 29 -5.37 -6.56 -6.91
C VAL A 29 -5.78 -5.48 -5.91
N PHE A 30 -6.53 -4.50 -6.37
CA PHE A 30 -7.07 -3.44 -5.51
C PHE A 30 -8.34 -3.88 -4.81
N VAL A 31 -8.51 -3.46 -3.56
CA VAL A 31 -9.77 -3.57 -2.81
C VAL A 31 -10.21 -2.16 -2.38
N ASP A 32 -11.39 -1.76 -2.76
CA ASP A 32 -11.93 -0.44 -2.37
C ASP A 32 -13.45 -0.50 -2.13
N VAL A 33 -13.99 0.55 -1.53
CA VAL A 33 -15.44 0.76 -1.34
C VAL A 33 -16.08 1.51 -2.50
N ASN A 34 -15.27 2.19 -3.33
CA ASN A 34 -15.73 3.01 -4.44
C ASN A 34 -16.03 2.14 -5.66
N GLU A 35 -17.32 1.97 -5.94
CA GLU A 35 -17.83 1.12 -7.03
C GLU A 35 -17.37 1.61 -8.41
N GLU A 36 -17.47 2.93 -8.66
CA GLU A 36 -17.08 3.52 -9.93
C GLU A 36 -15.58 3.33 -10.22
N LEU A 37 -14.73 3.53 -9.19
CA LEU A 37 -13.29 3.32 -9.31
C LEU A 37 -12.93 1.87 -9.60
N ILE A 38 -13.58 0.93 -8.91
CA ILE A 38 -13.37 -0.51 -9.14
C ILE A 38 -13.83 -0.94 -10.53
N GLU A 39 -14.96 -0.40 -11.02
CA GLU A 39 -15.43 -0.64 -12.38
C GLU A 39 -14.43 -0.12 -13.43
N GLN A 40 -13.90 1.10 -13.25
CA GLN A 40 -12.86 1.65 -14.14
C GLN A 40 -11.61 0.78 -14.14
N ILE A 41 -11.13 0.34 -12.97
CA ILE A 41 -9.97 -0.57 -12.85
C ILE A 41 -10.21 -1.86 -13.65
N ASN A 42 -11.37 -2.46 -13.51
CA ASN A 42 -11.69 -3.74 -14.17
C ASN A 42 -11.92 -3.62 -15.68
N THR A 43 -12.36 -2.44 -16.12
CA THR A 43 -12.59 -2.15 -17.55
C THR A 43 -11.28 -1.83 -18.27
N LEU A 44 -10.47 -0.93 -17.71
CA LEU A 44 -9.24 -0.42 -18.33
C LEU A 44 -8.03 -1.32 -18.07
N LYS A 45 -8.02 -2.05 -16.95
CA LYS A 45 -6.95 -2.97 -16.53
C LYS A 45 -5.56 -2.36 -16.48
N GLY A 46 -5.50 -1.05 -16.46
CA GLY A 46 -4.28 -0.25 -16.39
C GLY A 46 -4.57 1.24 -16.37
N TYR A 47 -3.58 2.03 -15.97
CA TYR A 47 -3.67 3.49 -15.94
C TYR A 47 -2.29 4.11 -16.00
N LYS A 48 -2.29 5.41 -16.28
CA LYS A 48 -1.11 6.25 -16.34
C LYS A 48 -0.93 7.05 -15.04
N ILE A 49 0.31 7.14 -14.59
CA ILE A 49 0.75 8.03 -13.52
C ILE A 49 1.62 9.11 -14.14
N ASN A 50 1.26 10.36 -13.91
CA ASN A 50 2.04 11.52 -14.29
C ASN A 50 2.88 11.96 -13.08
N SER A 51 4.18 11.63 -13.09
CA SER A 51 5.12 12.06 -12.07
C SER A 51 5.69 13.43 -12.42
N ILE A 52 5.42 14.42 -11.58
CA ILE A 52 5.80 15.82 -11.81
C ILE A 52 7.03 16.16 -10.97
N SER A 53 8.06 16.74 -11.61
CA SER A 53 9.19 17.38 -10.93
C SER A 53 9.47 18.74 -11.54
N LEU A 54 10.34 19.54 -10.89
CA LEU A 54 10.75 20.85 -11.38
C LEU A 54 11.47 20.80 -12.73
N SER A 55 12.06 19.66 -13.08
CA SER A 55 12.90 19.50 -14.27
C SER A 55 12.33 18.59 -15.34
N ASN A 56 11.56 17.56 -14.97
CA ASN A 56 11.04 16.56 -15.90
C ASN A 56 9.71 15.98 -15.44
N ASN A 57 8.82 15.77 -16.40
CA ASN A 57 7.62 14.96 -16.19
C ASN A 57 7.89 13.54 -16.70
N ILE A 58 7.64 12.55 -15.88
CA ILE A 58 7.80 11.13 -16.20
C ILE A 58 6.42 10.49 -16.19
N GLU A 59 6.13 9.73 -17.24
CA GLU A 59 4.93 8.90 -17.30
C GLU A 59 5.30 7.48 -16.90
N VAL A 60 4.53 6.92 -15.94
CA VAL A 60 4.65 5.53 -15.51
C VAL A 60 3.31 4.86 -15.79
N PHE A 61 3.36 3.66 -16.38
CA PHE A 61 2.17 2.87 -16.64
C PHE A 61 2.07 1.74 -15.63
N VAL A 62 0.88 1.58 -15.06
CA VAL A 62 0.51 0.46 -14.20
C VAL A 62 -0.46 -0.39 -14.99
N GLU A 63 -0.15 -1.67 -15.21
CA GLU A 63 -0.89 -2.58 -16.08
C GLU A 63 -1.25 -3.88 -15.34
N ASN A 64 -2.08 -4.70 -15.96
CA ASN A 64 -2.46 -6.02 -15.42
C ASN A 64 -2.99 -5.94 -13.98
N ILE A 65 -3.87 -4.98 -13.74
CA ILE A 65 -4.52 -4.76 -12.47
C ILE A 65 -5.97 -5.26 -12.52
N ARG A 66 -6.50 -5.57 -11.34
CA ARG A 66 -7.93 -5.82 -11.16
C ARG A 66 -8.43 -5.23 -9.84
N GLY A 67 -9.73 -5.04 -9.73
CA GLY A 67 -10.38 -4.46 -8.57
C GLY A 67 -11.42 -5.40 -7.98
N ILE A 68 -11.57 -5.37 -6.66
CA ILE A 68 -12.59 -6.08 -5.89
C ILE A 68 -13.29 -5.07 -4.98
N LEU A 69 -14.60 -5.10 -4.94
CA LEU A 69 -15.34 -4.30 -3.97
C LEU A 69 -15.24 -4.92 -2.58
N LEU A 70 -15.01 -4.10 -1.58
CA LEU A 70 -14.89 -4.54 -0.17
C LEU A 70 -16.15 -5.29 0.31
N LYS A 71 -17.32 -5.00 -0.28
CA LYS A 71 -18.59 -5.67 0.03
C LYS A 71 -18.70 -7.10 -0.55
N ASP A 72 -17.94 -7.43 -1.59
CA ASP A 72 -18.01 -8.70 -2.31
C ASP A 72 -17.21 -9.79 -1.57
N LYS A 73 -17.75 -10.22 -0.43
CA LYS A 73 -17.05 -11.04 0.56
C LYS A 73 -16.50 -12.37 0.03
N SER A 74 -17.21 -13.04 -0.89
CA SER A 74 -16.74 -14.30 -1.46
C SER A 74 -15.44 -14.12 -2.24
N ILE A 75 -15.45 -13.21 -3.23
CA ILE A 75 -14.28 -12.92 -4.08
C ILE A 75 -13.13 -12.34 -3.25
N LEU A 76 -13.45 -11.47 -2.26
CA LEU A 76 -12.47 -10.89 -1.37
C LEU A 76 -11.77 -11.97 -0.52
N ASN A 77 -12.52 -12.91 0.05
CA ASN A 77 -11.94 -13.98 0.87
C ASN A 77 -11.00 -14.89 0.05
N GLU A 78 -11.37 -15.22 -1.18
CA GLU A 78 -10.52 -15.96 -2.11
C GLU A 78 -9.23 -15.19 -2.43
N ALA A 79 -9.35 -13.89 -2.69
CA ALA A 79 -8.20 -13.02 -2.95
C ALA A 79 -7.29 -12.91 -1.73
N ILE A 80 -7.84 -12.77 -0.51
CA ILE A 80 -7.07 -12.76 0.74
C ILE A 80 -6.34 -14.09 0.94
N ALA A 81 -7.02 -15.23 0.69
CA ALA A 81 -6.42 -16.55 0.88
C ALA A 81 -5.27 -16.82 -0.11
N SER A 82 -5.36 -16.29 -1.33
CA SER A 82 -4.40 -16.52 -2.42
C SER A 82 -3.24 -15.51 -2.48
N ALA A 83 -3.36 -14.33 -1.84
CA ALA A 83 -2.34 -13.30 -1.87
C ALA A 83 -1.00 -13.77 -1.28
N ASP A 84 0.12 -13.29 -1.83
CA ASP A 84 1.46 -13.45 -1.26
C ASP A 84 1.82 -12.28 -0.33
N LEU A 85 1.34 -11.10 -0.69
CA LEU A 85 1.52 -9.86 0.04
C LEU A 85 0.18 -9.14 0.17
N ILE A 86 -0.16 -8.70 1.37
CA ILE A 86 -1.33 -7.88 1.64
C ILE A 86 -0.87 -6.52 2.13
N THR A 87 -1.41 -5.45 1.56
CA THR A 87 -1.01 -4.08 1.90
C THR A 87 -2.21 -3.16 2.05
N THR A 88 -2.05 -2.06 2.79
CA THR A 88 -3.12 -1.06 2.96
C THR A 88 -2.63 0.37 2.76
N SER A 89 -3.50 1.23 2.25
CA SER A 89 -3.40 2.70 2.28
C SER A 89 -4.80 3.33 2.36
N VAL A 90 -5.55 2.94 3.40
CA VAL A 90 -6.97 3.30 3.60
C VAL A 90 -7.20 4.41 4.63
N GLY A 91 -6.14 4.82 5.30
CA GLY A 91 -6.16 5.73 6.44
C GLY A 91 -6.16 4.97 7.79
N PRO A 92 -5.46 5.53 8.81
CA PRO A 92 -5.17 4.85 10.08
C PRO A 92 -6.39 4.27 10.79
N LYS A 93 -7.53 4.98 10.74
CA LYS A 93 -8.77 4.56 11.41
C LYS A 93 -9.38 3.27 10.86
N PHE A 94 -9.05 2.87 9.64
CA PHE A 94 -9.62 1.70 8.99
C PHE A 94 -8.74 0.45 9.08
N VAL A 95 -7.45 0.61 9.39
CA VAL A 95 -6.46 -0.49 9.40
C VAL A 95 -6.92 -1.67 10.27
N LYS A 96 -7.41 -1.39 11.48
CA LYS A 96 -7.88 -2.43 12.41
C LYS A 96 -9.03 -3.26 11.81
N GLY A 97 -9.98 -2.60 11.13
CA GLY A 97 -11.09 -3.28 10.46
C GLY A 97 -10.65 -4.16 9.30
N ILE A 98 -9.72 -3.66 8.49
CA ILE A 98 -9.12 -4.43 7.40
C ILE A 98 -8.33 -5.62 7.94
N PHE A 99 -7.50 -5.40 8.97
CA PHE A 99 -6.73 -6.47 9.59
C PHE A 99 -7.63 -7.59 10.14
N LYS A 100 -8.76 -7.23 10.78
CA LYS A 100 -9.77 -8.19 11.22
C LYS A 100 -10.33 -8.98 10.03
N THR A 101 -10.74 -8.31 8.96
CA THR A 101 -11.24 -8.97 7.75
C THR A 101 -10.22 -9.99 7.19
N ILE A 102 -8.94 -9.64 7.18
CA ILE A 102 -7.86 -10.51 6.76
C ILE A 102 -7.74 -11.71 7.71
N SER A 103 -7.74 -11.48 9.01
CA SER A 103 -7.55 -12.52 10.05
C SER A 103 -8.68 -13.54 10.10
N ASP A 104 -9.90 -13.15 9.71
CA ASP A 104 -11.07 -14.03 9.68
C ASP A 104 -11.01 -15.06 8.51
N VAL A 105 -10.14 -14.86 7.52
CA VAL A 105 -9.99 -15.76 6.37
C VAL A 105 -8.95 -16.84 6.67
N LYS A 106 -9.32 -18.10 6.57
CA LYS A 106 -8.41 -19.25 6.78
C LYS A 106 -7.56 -19.50 5.53
N THR A 107 -6.27 -19.71 5.73
CA THR A 107 -5.32 -20.13 4.70
C THR A 107 -4.07 -20.73 5.34
N ASP A 108 -3.47 -21.71 4.70
CA ASP A 108 -2.18 -22.29 5.09
C ASP A 108 -1.00 -21.57 4.41
N LYS A 109 -1.29 -20.57 3.56
CA LYS A 109 -0.28 -19.81 2.85
C LYS A 109 0.45 -18.84 3.79
N SER A 110 1.78 -18.89 3.77
CA SER A 110 2.61 -17.85 4.41
C SER A 110 2.49 -16.55 3.64
N GLN A 111 2.14 -15.48 4.33
CA GLN A 111 1.87 -14.17 3.74
C GLN A 111 2.61 -13.07 4.50
N SER A 112 2.82 -11.93 3.84
CA SER A 112 3.29 -10.71 4.49
C SER A 112 2.19 -9.65 4.50
N PHE A 113 2.14 -8.84 5.56
CA PHE A 113 1.23 -7.70 5.68
C PHE A 113 2.01 -6.42 5.95
N ILE A 114 1.72 -5.37 5.18
CA ILE A 114 2.32 -4.03 5.32
C ILE A 114 1.20 -2.98 5.30
N ALA A 115 1.06 -2.23 6.38
CA ALA A 115 0.20 -1.05 6.40
C ALA A 115 1.02 0.20 6.03
N PHE A 116 0.77 0.76 4.86
CA PHE A 116 1.37 2.01 4.39
C PHE A 116 0.56 3.21 4.89
N GLU A 117 0.56 3.40 6.20
CA GLU A 117 -0.26 4.39 6.87
C GLU A 117 0.60 5.40 7.64
N ASN A 118 0.09 6.63 7.78
CA ASN A 118 0.74 7.62 8.63
C ASN A 118 0.40 7.37 10.12
N MET A 119 0.86 6.23 10.64
CA MET A 119 0.58 5.75 11.98
C MET A 119 1.77 4.95 12.51
N TYR A 120 2.10 5.14 13.79
CA TYR A 120 3.16 4.38 14.44
C TYR A 120 2.80 2.89 14.51
N ARG A 121 3.71 2.03 14.00
CA ARG A 121 3.58 0.57 13.98
C ARG A 121 2.25 0.06 13.45
N ALA A 122 1.80 0.67 12.34
CA ALA A 122 0.48 0.42 11.76
C ALA A 122 0.20 -1.05 11.44
N SER A 123 1.23 -1.85 11.15
CA SER A 123 1.09 -3.29 10.91
C SER A 123 1.09 -4.08 12.22
N THR A 124 2.08 -3.86 13.08
CA THR A 124 2.29 -4.69 14.28
C THR A 124 1.39 -4.33 15.44
N ILE A 125 0.80 -3.13 15.50
CA ILE A 125 -0.17 -2.75 16.54
C ILE A 125 -1.40 -3.66 16.57
N ASN A 126 -1.66 -4.39 15.49
CA ASN A 126 -2.77 -5.32 15.38
C ASN A 126 -2.38 -6.78 15.68
N SER A 127 -1.15 -7.03 16.15
CA SER A 127 -0.62 -8.38 16.41
C SER A 127 -1.41 -9.17 17.48
N ASP A 128 -2.16 -8.47 18.34
CA ASP A 128 -2.99 -9.08 19.39
C ASP A 128 -4.25 -9.77 18.82
N VAL A 129 -4.60 -9.51 17.57
CA VAL A 129 -5.66 -10.23 16.89
C VAL A 129 -5.13 -11.62 16.54
N ASN A 130 -5.54 -12.60 17.34
CA ASN A 130 -5.10 -14.00 17.23
C ASN A 130 -5.42 -14.54 15.84
N SER A 131 -4.48 -14.46 14.91
CA SER A 131 -4.63 -15.03 13.57
C SER A 131 -4.03 -16.42 13.59
N HIS A 132 -4.82 -17.43 13.26
CA HIS A 132 -4.36 -18.79 12.98
C HIS A 132 -3.52 -18.85 11.67
N ARG A 133 -3.03 -17.70 11.21
CA ARG A 133 -2.35 -17.53 9.92
C ARG A 133 -0.86 -17.32 10.11
N GLN A 134 -0.08 -17.84 9.19
CA GLN A 134 1.33 -17.51 9.07
C GLN A 134 1.47 -16.13 8.39
N LEU A 135 1.24 -15.05 9.15
CA LEU A 135 1.25 -13.67 8.66
C LEU A 135 2.45 -12.92 9.25
N THR A 136 3.41 -12.57 8.42
CA THR A 136 4.54 -11.71 8.81
C THR A 136 4.11 -10.25 8.74
N LEU A 137 4.08 -9.57 9.87
CA LEU A 137 3.73 -8.14 9.96
C LEU A 137 4.99 -7.29 9.81
N ILE A 138 4.96 -6.33 8.89
CA ILE A 138 6.10 -5.46 8.57
C ILE A 138 5.66 -4.01 8.72
N ASP A 139 6.25 -3.29 9.66
CA ASP A 139 6.00 -1.86 9.82
C ASP A 139 6.69 -1.04 8.73
N ALA A 140 6.03 0.03 8.30
CA ALA A 140 6.49 0.90 7.23
C ALA A 140 6.43 2.39 7.62
N VAL A 141 7.46 3.13 7.25
CA VAL A 141 7.43 4.59 7.20
C VAL A 141 7.33 5.01 5.74
N VAL A 142 6.25 5.71 5.39
CA VAL A 142 6.01 6.20 4.03
C VAL A 142 6.23 7.70 4.00
N ASP A 143 7.07 8.15 3.07
CA ASP A 143 7.26 9.56 2.78
C ASP A 143 6.89 9.82 1.33
N LYS A 144 5.67 10.31 1.12
CA LYS A 144 5.11 10.62 -0.20
C LYS A 144 4.02 11.66 -0.09
N ILE A 145 4.14 12.70 -0.89
CA ILE A 145 3.07 13.67 -1.09
C ILE A 145 2.39 13.34 -2.41
N VAL A 146 1.08 13.21 -2.37
CA VAL A 146 0.23 13.11 -3.55
C VAL A 146 -0.70 14.30 -3.53
N PRO A 147 -0.55 15.24 -4.48
CA PRO A 147 -1.38 16.45 -4.52
C PRO A 147 -2.86 16.10 -4.75
N PRO A 148 -3.79 16.99 -4.39
CA PRO A 148 -5.20 16.82 -4.72
C PRO A 148 -5.39 16.58 -6.21
N GLN A 149 -6.15 15.57 -6.58
CA GLN A 149 -6.43 15.24 -7.98
C GLN A 149 -7.55 16.13 -8.52
N LYS A 150 -7.38 16.62 -9.75
CA LYS A 150 -8.33 17.50 -10.42
C LYS A 150 -9.49 16.76 -11.11
N SER A 151 -9.35 15.45 -11.29
CA SER A 151 -10.34 14.62 -11.97
C SER A 151 -10.62 13.35 -11.17
N GLN A 152 -11.80 12.76 -11.38
CA GLN A 152 -12.17 11.44 -10.86
C GLN A 152 -11.65 10.30 -11.75
N LEU A 153 -10.74 10.58 -12.67
CA LEU A 153 -10.15 9.60 -13.56
C LEU A 153 -9.24 8.64 -12.79
N LEU A 154 -9.04 7.46 -13.36
CA LEU A 154 -8.15 6.44 -12.82
C LEU A 154 -6.68 6.90 -12.79
N GLU A 155 -6.29 7.79 -13.70
CA GLU A 155 -4.98 8.42 -13.74
C GLU A 155 -4.70 9.23 -12.47
N VAL A 156 -3.42 9.25 -12.07
CA VAL A 156 -2.97 9.95 -10.85
C VAL A 156 -1.77 10.84 -11.18
N ILE A 157 -1.79 12.05 -10.62
CA ILE A 157 -0.64 12.95 -10.64
C ILE A 157 0.09 12.82 -9.32
N VAL A 158 1.40 12.61 -9.35
CA VAL A 158 2.25 12.47 -8.15
C VAL A 158 3.50 13.35 -8.27
N GLU A 159 4.07 13.74 -7.13
CA GLU A 159 5.42 14.29 -7.12
C GLU A 159 6.46 13.18 -7.36
N ASN A 160 7.59 13.53 -8.01
CA ASN A 160 8.63 12.54 -8.33
C ASN A 160 9.39 12.02 -7.09
N PHE A 161 9.27 12.69 -5.95
CA PHE A 161 9.89 12.27 -4.70
C PHE A 161 9.01 11.30 -3.93
N GLY A 162 9.62 10.31 -3.30
CA GLY A 162 8.97 9.40 -2.37
C GLY A 162 9.92 8.31 -1.89
N SER A 163 9.73 7.84 -0.66
CA SER A 163 10.48 6.72 -0.10
C SER A 163 9.64 5.88 0.84
N ILE A 164 10.01 4.62 0.95
CA ILE A 164 9.46 3.68 1.93
C ILE A 164 10.62 3.11 2.74
N ILE A 165 10.50 3.17 4.05
CA ILE A 165 11.38 2.45 4.97
C ILE A 165 10.55 1.31 5.58
N LEU A 166 11.03 0.09 5.45
CA LEU A 166 10.48 -1.10 6.08
C LEU A 166 11.37 -1.51 7.26
N ASP A 167 10.75 -2.09 8.30
CA ASP A 167 11.49 -2.54 9.48
C ASP A 167 12.51 -3.61 9.09
N GLU A 168 13.80 -3.36 9.35
CA GLU A 168 14.91 -4.27 9.08
C GLU A 168 14.82 -5.59 9.85
N LYS A 169 14.07 -5.62 10.96
CA LYS A 169 13.85 -6.81 11.78
C LYS A 169 12.88 -7.81 11.16
N SER A 170 12.22 -7.42 10.05
CA SER A 170 11.32 -8.33 9.36
C SER A 170 12.04 -9.56 8.81
N GLN A 171 11.42 -10.73 8.99
CA GLN A 171 11.91 -12.01 8.48
C GLN A 171 11.80 -12.13 6.96
N THR A 172 10.96 -11.31 6.32
CA THR A 172 10.74 -11.33 4.88
C THR A 172 11.04 -9.95 4.27
N ARG A 173 11.45 -9.94 3.00
CA ARG A 173 11.77 -8.72 2.25
C ARG A 173 10.96 -8.68 0.95
N PRO A 174 9.65 -8.46 1.01
CA PRO A 174 8.77 -8.57 -0.17
C PRO A 174 9.00 -7.49 -1.23
N LEU A 175 9.64 -6.35 -0.87
CA LEU A 175 9.82 -5.18 -1.74
C LEU A 175 11.31 -4.83 -1.94
N ASP A 176 12.18 -5.82 -2.08
CA ASP A 176 13.64 -5.65 -2.17
C ASP A 176 14.15 -5.19 -3.55
N LYS A 177 13.30 -5.20 -4.58
CA LYS A 177 13.69 -4.80 -5.95
C LYS A 177 13.53 -3.31 -6.21
N SER A 178 12.70 -2.61 -5.43
CA SER A 178 12.48 -1.19 -5.63
C SER A 178 13.58 -0.34 -5.00
N LYS A 179 14.14 0.59 -5.78
CA LYS A 179 15.22 1.49 -5.34
C LYS A 179 14.77 2.52 -4.30
N ILE A 180 13.47 2.79 -4.20
CA ILE A 180 12.89 3.74 -3.24
C ILE A 180 12.44 3.08 -1.94
N VAL A 181 12.63 1.75 -1.82
CA VAL A 181 12.37 0.98 -0.61
C VAL A 181 13.69 0.63 0.06
N ALA A 182 13.80 0.89 1.35
CA ALA A 182 14.95 0.51 2.17
C ALA A 182 14.50 -0.20 3.44
N TYR A 183 15.32 -1.14 3.92
CA TYR A 183 15.12 -1.83 5.19
C TYR A 183 16.06 -1.23 6.23
N LYS A 184 15.49 -0.57 7.24
CA LYS A 184 16.24 0.15 8.28
C LYS A 184 15.55 -0.01 9.63
N ASN A 185 16.21 0.49 10.69
CA ASN A 185 15.60 0.59 12.00
C ASN A 185 14.34 1.48 11.94
N TYR A 186 13.17 0.84 12.06
CA TYR A 186 11.87 1.49 11.92
C TYR A 186 11.70 2.67 12.90
N ASP A 187 12.00 2.46 14.18
CA ASP A 187 11.77 3.48 15.21
C ASP A 187 12.60 4.73 14.94
N ASN A 188 13.88 4.56 14.59
CA ASN A 188 14.75 5.68 14.25
C ASN A 188 14.21 6.50 13.08
N GLU A 189 13.77 5.84 12.02
CA GLU A 189 13.26 6.52 10.81
C GLU A 189 11.88 7.14 11.04
N PHE A 190 11.02 6.49 11.83
CA PHE A 190 9.72 7.05 12.20
C PHE A 190 9.88 8.33 13.03
N TYR A 191 10.73 8.31 14.05
CA TYR A 191 11.00 9.50 14.88
C TYR A 191 11.69 10.62 14.11
N LYS A 192 12.62 10.31 13.19
CA LYS A 192 13.21 11.33 12.29
C LYS A 192 12.11 12.02 11.47
N LYS A 193 11.21 11.26 10.85
CA LYS A 193 10.08 11.83 10.10
C LYS A 193 9.20 12.72 10.97
N LEU A 194 8.86 12.27 12.18
CA LEU A 194 8.05 13.03 13.14
C LEU A 194 8.70 14.35 13.55
N TRP A 195 10.01 14.34 13.85
CA TRP A 195 10.78 15.53 14.18
C TRP A 195 10.87 16.52 13.02
N LEU A 196 11.10 16.06 11.81
CA LEU A 196 11.16 16.91 10.62
C LEU A 196 9.80 17.60 10.36
N LEU A 197 8.70 16.89 10.44
CA LEU A 197 7.37 17.44 10.26
C LEU A 197 7.03 18.47 11.34
N ASN A 198 7.28 18.16 12.62
CA ASN A 198 7.01 19.07 13.74
C ASN A 198 7.96 20.27 13.74
N GLY A 199 9.22 20.08 13.37
CA GLY A 199 10.21 21.16 13.28
C GLY A 199 9.89 22.19 12.19
N LEU A 200 9.21 21.79 11.12
CA LEU A 200 8.73 22.71 10.08
C LEU A 200 7.51 23.51 10.54
N HIS A 201 6.63 22.93 11.34
CA HIS A 201 5.43 23.61 11.86
C HIS A 201 5.75 24.62 12.99
N LEU A 202 6.87 24.50 13.66
CA LEU A 202 7.30 25.44 14.71
C LEU A 202 8.01 26.69 14.16
N LYS A 203 8.23 26.80 12.86
CA LYS A 203 8.87 27.96 12.19
C LYS A 203 7.89 28.80 11.35
N LEU A 204 6.61 28.53 11.40
CA LEU A 204 5.53 29.33 10.84
C LEU A 204 4.70 29.95 11.98
#